data_5ff02be9204291ad621e3c51e8c29b9f
#
_entry.id   5ff02be9204291ad621e3c51e8c29b9f
#
_cell.length_a   1.000
_cell.length_b   1.000
_cell.length_c   1.000
_cell.angle_alpha   90.00
_cell.angle_beta   90.00
_cell.angle_gamma   90.00
#
_symmetry.space_group_name_H-M   'P 1'
#
loop_
_entity.id
_entity.type
_entity.pdbx_description
1 polymer ?
#
loop_
_entity_poly.entity_id
_entity_poly.type
_entity_poly.pdbx_seq_one_letter_code
_entity_poly.pdbx_strand_id
1 'polypeptide(L)'
;MTQDKNNESNIAESELRYRRLFETAQDGILILDFDSGFIKDANPFITNLLGYSREELIDQELWEIGFIIDKALALNAFKTIQEKGYVRYENLPLRHKNGDIREVEFVSNSYQVGGNKVIQCNIRDITEKKKLEEENLKFQHLMSVSLHQMIETLANVIVARDSYTAGHQKRVANLASAIAAKLNLPLHTIEGIELSALIHDIGKIAVPAEILTKPSKLSSFELAMLRNHVQTGYDILKNMHFPWNLAQIILEHHERVDGSGYPKGLKGDSICEEARIIAVADVVEAISSDRPYRKSKGIEAALEEITMNRGILYDDRVVDACLVVFKEDHFEFEHI
;
A
#
# COMPACT_ATOMS: atom_id res chain seq x y z
N MET A 1 -39.43 56.29 -15.85
CA MET A 1 -38.26 56.39 -16.77
C MET A 1 -36.90 56.15 -16.10
N THR A 2 -36.59 56.60 -14.86
CA THR A 2 -35.30 56.36 -14.20
C THR A 2 -35.20 54.97 -13.57
N GLN A 3 -36.26 54.39 -13.08
CA GLN A 3 -36.31 53.08 -12.47
C GLN A 3 -36.18 51.94 -13.49
N ASP A 4 -36.74 52.12 -14.69
CA ASP A 4 -36.66 51.14 -15.79
C ASP A 4 -35.24 51.05 -16.36
N LYS A 5 -34.54 52.16 -16.54
CA LYS A 5 -33.13 52.17 -16.98
C LYS A 5 -32.17 51.53 -15.99
N ASN A 6 -32.40 51.66 -14.68
CA ASN A 6 -31.59 50.98 -13.66
C ASN A 6 -31.85 49.44 -13.67
N ASN A 7 -33.09 49.01 -13.91
CA ASN A 7 -33.42 47.56 -14.03
C ASN A 7 -32.79 46.96 -15.28
N GLU A 8 -32.87 47.61 -16.42
CA GLU A 8 -32.25 47.13 -17.67
C GLU A 8 -30.71 47.06 -17.54
N SER A 9 -30.08 48.05 -16.91
CA SER A 9 -28.64 48.09 -16.65
C SER A 9 -28.22 46.94 -15.72
N ASN A 10 -28.96 46.65 -14.66
CA ASN A 10 -28.68 45.56 -13.71
C ASN A 10 -28.85 44.16 -14.37
N ILE A 11 -29.84 44.00 -15.23
CA ILE A 11 -30.04 42.76 -15.99
C ILE A 11 -28.91 42.54 -16.98
N ALA A 12 -28.50 43.56 -17.73
CA ALA A 12 -27.39 43.46 -18.68
C ALA A 12 -26.04 43.15 -17.97
N GLU A 13 -25.78 43.75 -16.81
CA GLU A 13 -24.58 43.45 -16.02
C GLU A 13 -24.60 42.02 -15.46
N SER A 14 -25.74 41.54 -14.99
CA SER A 14 -25.93 40.19 -14.50
C SER A 14 -25.74 39.17 -15.63
N GLU A 15 -26.29 39.42 -16.82
CA GLU A 15 -26.11 38.57 -18.01
C GLU A 15 -24.63 38.53 -18.44
N LEU A 16 -23.95 39.65 -18.47
CA LEU A 16 -22.53 39.73 -18.82
C LEU A 16 -21.68 38.94 -17.82
N ARG A 17 -22.00 39.03 -16.53
CA ARG A 17 -21.32 38.28 -15.46
C ARG A 17 -21.55 36.76 -15.62
N TYR A 18 -22.80 36.35 -15.83
CA TYR A 18 -23.12 34.95 -16.10
C TYR A 18 -22.36 34.42 -17.31
N ARG A 19 -22.42 35.13 -18.44
CA ARG A 19 -21.73 34.74 -19.68
C ARG A 19 -20.24 34.59 -19.48
N ARG A 20 -19.56 35.48 -18.76
CA ARG A 20 -18.15 35.36 -18.45
C ARG A 20 -17.86 34.13 -17.60
N LEU A 21 -18.63 33.88 -16.55
CA LEU A 21 -18.43 32.69 -15.68
C LEU A 21 -18.61 31.40 -16.47
N PHE A 22 -19.59 31.35 -17.35
CA PHE A 22 -19.88 30.21 -18.20
C PHE A 22 -18.78 29.96 -19.24
N GLU A 23 -18.34 31.01 -19.94
CA GLU A 23 -17.35 30.90 -21.01
C GLU A 23 -15.92 30.66 -20.49
N THR A 24 -15.57 31.16 -19.30
CA THR A 24 -14.21 31.02 -18.74
C THR A 24 -14.07 29.85 -17.77
N ALA A 25 -15.15 29.10 -17.53
CA ALA A 25 -15.11 27.91 -16.66
C ALA A 25 -14.09 26.89 -17.17
N GLN A 26 -13.33 26.31 -16.24
CA GLN A 26 -12.35 25.25 -16.53
C GLN A 26 -12.95 23.83 -16.41
N ASP A 27 -14.28 23.75 -16.27
CA ASP A 27 -15.08 22.53 -16.36
C ASP A 27 -16.03 22.69 -17.55
N GLY A 28 -16.38 21.58 -18.18
CA GLY A 28 -17.42 21.54 -19.21
C GLY A 28 -18.79 21.80 -18.62
N ILE A 29 -19.54 22.73 -19.19
CA ILE A 29 -20.89 23.03 -18.75
C ILE A 29 -21.84 22.85 -19.92
N LEU A 30 -22.86 22.01 -19.70
CA LEU A 30 -24.02 21.86 -20.59
C LEU A 30 -25.27 22.30 -19.83
N ILE A 31 -26.15 23.05 -20.52
CA ILE A 31 -27.50 23.35 -20.04
C ILE A 31 -28.48 22.59 -20.88
N LEU A 32 -29.35 21.80 -20.25
CA LEU A 32 -30.35 20.98 -20.92
C LEU A 32 -31.76 21.45 -20.55
N ASP A 33 -32.64 21.29 -21.47
CA ASP A 33 -34.08 21.34 -21.20
C ASP A 33 -34.49 20.19 -20.28
N PHE A 34 -35.25 20.48 -19.23
CA PHE A 34 -35.60 19.49 -18.20
C PHE A 34 -36.53 18.38 -18.71
N ASP A 35 -37.45 18.71 -19.62
CA ASP A 35 -38.46 17.75 -20.05
C ASP A 35 -37.95 16.90 -21.21
N SER A 36 -37.27 17.49 -22.18
CA SER A 36 -36.82 16.84 -23.41
C SER A 36 -35.40 16.31 -23.36
N GLY A 37 -34.51 16.87 -22.49
CA GLY A 37 -33.08 16.53 -22.46
C GLY A 37 -32.27 17.16 -23.60
N PHE A 38 -32.85 18.02 -24.43
CA PHE A 38 -32.12 18.74 -25.47
C PHE A 38 -31.10 19.73 -24.87
N ILE A 39 -29.91 19.77 -25.43
CA ILE A 39 -28.86 20.73 -25.05
C ILE A 39 -29.29 22.13 -25.53
N LYS A 40 -29.41 23.06 -24.60
CA LYS A 40 -29.77 24.48 -24.86
C LYS A 40 -28.54 25.37 -24.87
N ASP A 41 -27.49 25.02 -24.10
CA ASP A 41 -26.22 25.73 -24.12
C ASP A 41 -25.04 24.84 -23.80
N ALA A 42 -23.85 25.20 -24.32
CA ALA A 42 -22.60 24.50 -24.13
C ALA A 42 -21.46 25.51 -24.06
N ASN A 43 -20.64 25.45 -23.01
CA ASN A 43 -19.50 26.37 -22.87
C ASN A 43 -18.33 25.96 -23.76
N PRO A 44 -17.34 26.87 -23.99
CA PRO A 44 -16.19 26.55 -24.85
C PRO A 44 -15.33 25.39 -24.33
N PHE A 45 -15.30 25.16 -23.01
CA PHE A 45 -14.52 24.07 -22.44
C PHE A 45 -15.06 22.71 -22.89
N ILE A 46 -16.38 22.48 -22.84
CA ILE A 46 -16.97 21.20 -23.25
C ILE A 46 -16.81 20.95 -24.75
N THR A 47 -16.89 22.01 -25.59
CA THR A 47 -16.67 21.86 -27.02
C THR A 47 -15.23 21.41 -27.33
N ASN A 48 -14.25 21.95 -26.63
CA ASN A 48 -12.85 21.55 -26.73
C ASN A 48 -12.60 20.13 -26.18
N LEU A 49 -13.23 19.80 -25.03
CA LEU A 49 -13.10 18.49 -24.38
C LEU A 49 -13.63 17.35 -25.26
N LEU A 50 -14.73 17.58 -25.96
CA LEU A 50 -15.41 16.56 -26.76
C LEU A 50 -15.09 16.64 -28.25
N GLY A 51 -14.56 17.78 -28.75
CA GLY A 51 -14.24 18.01 -30.16
C GLY A 51 -15.46 18.28 -31.05
N TYR A 52 -16.62 18.58 -30.46
CA TYR A 52 -17.82 19.00 -31.16
C TYR A 52 -17.96 20.52 -31.11
N SER A 53 -18.39 21.14 -32.22
CA SER A 53 -18.71 22.56 -32.16
C SER A 53 -20.00 22.81 -31.33
N ARG A 54 -20.20 24.07 -30.92
CA ARG A 54 -21.39 24.41 -30.16
C ARG A 54 -22.66 24.14 -30.98
N GLU A 55 -22.62 24.42 -32.30
CA GLU A 55 -23.73 24.22 -33.24
C GLU A 55 -24.05 22.74 -33.42
N GLU A 56 -23.07 21.85 -33.31
CA GLU A 56 -23.29 20.39 -33.37
C GLU A 56 -23.89 19.84 -32.08
N LEU A 57 -23.77 20.54 -30.96
CA LEU A 57 -24.29 20.13 -29.66
C LEU A 57 -25.70 20.67 -29.39
N ILE A 58 -26.01 21.90 -29.84
CA ILE A 58 -27.29 22.55 -29.56
C ILE A 58 -28.44 21.80 -30.22
N ASP A 59 -29.57 21.71 -29.52
CA ASP A 59 -30.80 21.01 -29.92
C ASP A 59 -30.59 19.53 -30.26
N GLN A 60 -29.53 18.91 -29.71
CA GLN A 60 -29.36 17.47 -29.73
C GLN A 60 -29.65 16.88 -28.33
N GLU A 61 -30.10 15.66 -28.29
CA GLU A 61 -30.26 14.92 -27.03
C GLU A 61 -28.89 14.44 -26.52
N LEU A 62 -28.64 14.60 -25.23
CA LEU A 62 -27.37 14.27 -24.59
C LEU A 62 -26.87 12.87 -24.94
N TRP A 63 -27.78 11.90 -25.11
CA TRP A 63 -27.47 10.50 -25.37
C TRP A 63 -27.42 10.13 -26.87
N GLU A 64 -27.78 11.05 -27.78
CA GLU A 64 -27.76 10.80 -29.22
C GLU A 64 -26.44 11.23 -29.89
N ILE A 65 -25.73 12.20 -29.36
CA ILE A 65 -24.51 12.75 -29.95
C ILE A 65 -23.38 11.70 -30.00
N GLY A 66 -23.46 10.65 -29.13
CA GLY A 66 -22.51 9.54 -29.13
C GLY A 66 -21.23 9.77 -28.33
N PHE A 67 -21.10 10.90 -27.63
CA PHE A 67 -19.96 11.10 -26.72
C PHE A 67 -20.10 10.32 -25.41
N ILE A 68 -21.32 10.04 -24.93
CA ILE A 68 -21.53 9.11 -23.81
C ILE A 68 -21.55 7.69 -24.38
N ILE A 69 -20.60 6.86 -23.93
CA ILE A 69 -20.38 5.51 -24.47
C ILE A 69 -21.56 4.60 -24.13
N ASP A 70 -22.10 4.69 -22.91
CA ASP A 70 -23.23 3.90 -22.44
C ASP A 70 -24.53 4.74 -22.49
N LYS A 71 -25.28 4.56 -23.56
CA LYS A 71 -26.58 5.23 -23.77
C LYS A 71 -27.58 4.88 -22.65
N ALA A 72 -27.59 3.65 -22.15
CA ALA A 72 -28.52 3.23 -21.10
C ALA A 72 -28.22 3.95 -19.79
N LEU A 73 -26.92 4.13 -19.47
CA LEU A 73 -26.46 4.91 -18.33
C LEU A 73 -26.92 6.38 -18.45
N ALA A 74 -26.77 6.99 -19.63
CA ALA A 74 -27.18 8.38 -19.87
C ALA A 74 -28.67 8.58 -19.66
N LEU A 75 -29.50 7.68 -20.20
CA LEU A 75 -30.97 7.72 -20.03
C LEU A 75 -31.38 7.51 -18.57
N ASN A 76 -30.69 6.62 -17.84
CA ASN A 76 -30.96 6.41 -16.42
C ASN A 76 -30.54 7.63 -15.58
N ALA A 77 -29.41 8.25 -15.92
CA ALA A 77 -28.97 9.50 -15.30
C ALA A 77 -30.01 10.62 -15.48
N PHE A 78 -30.51 10.77 -16.69
CA PHE A 78 -31.53 11.77 -17.01
C PHE A 78 -32.83 11.56 -16.20
N LYS A 79 -33.34 10.32 -16.11
CA LYS A 79 -34.50 9.97 -15.28
C LYS A 79 -34.22 10.26 -13.78
N THR A 80 -33.03 9.92 -13.30
CA THR A 80 -32.65 10.16 -11.90
C THR A 80 -32.64 11.66 -11.60
N ILE A 81 -32.18 12.51 -12.53
CA ILE A 81 -32.18 13.97 -12.34
C ILE A 81 -33.61 14.49 -12.30
N GLN A 82 -34.51 13.97 -13.16
CA GLN A 82 -35.93 14.37 -13.17
C GLN A 82 -36.63 14.00 -11.84
N GLU A 83 -36.30 12.82 -11.27
CA GLU A 83 -36.90 12.33 -10.02
C GLU A 83 -36.30 12.96 -8.78
N LYS A 84 -34.96 12.99 -8.70
CA LYS A 84 -34.21 13.36 -7.49
C LYS A 84 -33.55 14.75 -7.55
N GLY A 85 -33.50 15.36 -8.71
CA GLY A 85 -32.90 16.68 -8.92
C GLY A 85 -31.38 16.70 -8.99
N TYR A 86 -30.70 15.55 -8.82
CA TYR A 86 -29.24 15.46 -8.73
C TYR A 86 -28.72 14.07 -9.14
N VAL A 87 -27.56 14.04 -9.81
CA VAL A 87 -26.80 12.80 -10.09
C VAL A 87 -25.30 13.12 -10.13
N ARG A 88 -24.46 12.16 -9.72
CA ARG A 88 -23.00 12.23 -9.81
C ARG A 88 -22.42 10.90 -10.24
N TYR A 89 -21.51 10.95 -11.19
CA TYR A 89 -20.66 9.84 -11.61
C TYR A 89 -19.21 10.28 -11.51
N GLU A 90 -18.40 9.55 -10.76
CA GLU A 90 -16.99 9.91 -10.50
C GLU A 90 -16.04 9.43 -11.61
N ASN A 91 -16.46 8.47 -12.42
CA ASN A 91 -15.65 7.86 -13.46
C ASN A 91 -16.55 7.55 -14.67
N LEU A 92 -16.82 8.55 -15.47
CA LEU A 92 -17.63 8.38 -16.68
C LEU A 92 -16.73 8.51 -17.90
N PRO A 93 -16.53 7.44 -18.70
CA PRO A 93 -15.79 7.55 -19.94
C PRO A 93 -16.65 8.26 -21.00
N LEU A 94 -16.12 9.37 -21.52
CA LEU A 94 -16.68 10.08 -22.67
C LEU A 94 -15.80 9.85 -23.89
N ARG A 95 -16.41 9.83 -25.07
CA ARG A 95 -15.72 9.70 -26.35
C ARG A 95 -15.60 11.05 -27.04
N HIS A 96 -14.38 11.48 -27.26
CA HIS A 96 -14.08 12.62 -28.13
C HIS A 96 -14.42 12.28 -29.58
N LYS A 97 -14.76 13.27 -30.39
CA LYS A 97 -15.14 13.12 -31.82
C LYS A 97 -14.09 12.38 -32.68
N ASN A 98 -12.81 12.48 -32.33
CA ASN A 98 -11.71 11.74 -33.00
C ASN A 98 -11.57 10.27 -32.52
N GLY A 99 -12.38 9.83 -31.56
CA GLY A 99 -12.37 8.48 -31.00
C GLY A 99 -11.64 8.31 -29.66
N ASP A 100 -10.89 9.32 -29.23
CA ASP A 100 -10.18 9.26 -27.93
C ASP A 100 -11.17 9.17 -26.76
N ILE A 101 -10.78 8.44 -25.72
CA ILE A 101 -11.54 8.35 -24.49
C ILE A 101 -11.05 9.39 -23.49
N ARG A 102 -11.98 10.11 -22.88
CA ARG A 102 -11.76 11.06 -21.79
C ARG A 102 -12.44 10.53 -20.54
N GLU A 103 -11.72 10.45 -19.45
CA GLU A 103 -12.29 10.11 -18.15
C GLU A 103 -12.77 11.38 -17.49
N VAL A 104 -14.05 11.42 -17.11
CA VAL A 104 -14.63 12.62 -16.50
C VAL A 104 -15.36 12.32 -15.20
N GLU A 105 -15.38 13.32 -14.33
CA GLU A 105 -16.36 13.45 -13.26
C GLU A 105 -17.55 14.22 -13.82
N PHE A 106 -18.74 13.62 -13.71
CA PHE A 106 -19.99 14.17 -14.22
C PHE A 106 -20.92 14.44 -13.05
N VAL A 107 -21.31 15.69 -12.90
CA VAL A 107 -22.27 16.14 -11.87
C VAL A 107 -23.39 16.92 -12.54
N SER A 108 -24.63 16.50 -12.32
CA SER A 108 -25.78 17.21 -12.85
C SER A 108 -26.79 17.52 -11.77
N ASN A 109 -27.38 18.70 -11.88
CA ASN A 109 -28.45 19.16 -11.01
C ASN A 109 -29.54 19.92 -11.78
N SER A 110 -30.77 19.83 -11.31
CA SER A 110 -31.87 20.59 -11.87
C SER A 110 -32.24 21.79 -10.98
N TYR A 111 -32.59 22.92 -11.61
CA TYR A 111 -33.06 24.13 -10.92
C TYR A 111 -34.05 24.88 -11.76
N GLN A 112 -34.70 25.87 -11.16
CA GLN A 112 -35.79 26.65 -11.82
C GLN A 112 -35.28 28.04 -12.21
N VAL A 113 -35.55 28.42 -13.47
CA VAL A 113 -35.21 29.75 -14.02
C VAL A 113 -36.41 30.32 -14.73
N GLY A 114 -36.92 31.50 -14.26
CA GLY A 114 -38.00 32.21 -14.93
C GLY A 114 -39.26 31.39 -15.20
N GLY A 115 -39.57 30.38 -14.36
CA GLY A 115 -40.74 29.50 -14.54
C GLY A 115 -40.43 28.21 -15.27
N ASN A 116 -39.31 28.10 -15.97
CA ASN A 116 -38.82 26.87 -16.62
C ASN A 116 -37.86 26.11 -15.74
N LYS A 117 -37.88 24.79 -15.80
CA LYS A 117 -36.91 23.92 -15.14
C LYS A 117 -35.82 23.55 -16.13
N VAL A 118 -34.56 23.62 -15.68
CA VAL A 118 -33.39 23.30 -16.50
C VAL A 118 -32.47 22.32 -15.77
N ILE A 119 -31.67 21.58 -16.52
CA ILE A 119 -30.62 20.73 -15.99
C ILE A 119 -29.26 21.35 -16.34
N GLN A 120 -28.39 21.53 -15.36
CA GLN A 120 -27.01 21.87 -15.58
C GLN A 120 -26.14 20.65 -15.35
N CYS A 121 -25.32 20.32 -16.35
CA CYS A 121 -24.30 19.26 -16.27
C CYS A 121 -22.93 19.93 -16.17
N ASN A 122 -22.18 19.59 -15.13
CA ASN A 122 -20.78 19.98 -14.95
C ASN A 122 -19.92 18.74 -15.22
N ILE A 123 -18.97 18.87 -16.12
CA ILE A 123 -18.15 17.79 -16.66
C ILE A 123 -16.70 18.19 -16.47
N ARG A 124 -16.02 17.55 -15.52
CA ARG A 124 -14.60 17.78 -15.23
C ARG A 124 -13.75 16.70 -15.85
N ASP A 125 -12.78 17.10 -16.67
CA ASP A 125 -11.77 16.17 -17.17
C ASP A 125 -10.84 15.73 -16.05
N ILE A 126 -10.82 14.42 -15.78
CA ILE A 126 -9.93 13.79 -14.78
C ILE A 126 -8.94 12.83 -15.44
N THR A 127 -8.80 12.86 -16.76
CA THR A 127 -7.95 11.92 -17.53
C THR A 127 -6.50 12.00 -17.08
N GLU A 128 -5.93 13.20 -16.98
CA GLU A 128 -4.56 13.40 -16.54
C GLU A 128 -4.37 12.98 -15.07
N LYS A 129 -5.32 13.34 -14.21
CA LYS A 129 -5.30 12.95 -12.79
C LYS A 129 -5.26 11.43 -12.64
N LYS A 130 -6.13 10.71 -13.34
CA LYS A 130 -6.15 9.24 -13.32
C LYS A 130 -4.86 8.63 -13.85
N LYS A 131 -4.34 9.16 -14.94
CA LYS A 131 -3.07 8.70 -15.51
C LYS A 131 -1.93 8.82 -14.49
N LEU A 132 -1.84 9.97 -13.81
CA LEU A 132 -0.85 10.19 -12.76
C LEU A 132 -1.05 9.26 -11.55
N GLU A 133 -2.31 9.00 -11.16
CA GLU A 133 -2.62 8.06 -10.09
C GLU A 133 -2.19 6.63 -10.46
N GLU A 134 -2.47 6.18 -11.69
CA GLU A 134 -2.03 4.87 -12.18
C GLU A 134 -0.50 4.76 -12.28
N GLU A 135 0.18 5.80 -12.77
CA GLU A 135 1.64 5.84 -12.84
C GLU A 135 2.25 5.80 -11.45
N ASN A 136 1.69 6.52 -10.47
CA ASN A 136 2.11 6.48 -9.08
C ASN A 136 1.94 5.08 -8.46
N LEU A 137 0.81 4.43 -8.70
CA LEU A 137 0.58 3.07 -8.20
C LEU A 137 1.58 2.08 -8.79
N LYS A 138 1.85 2.17 -10.10
CA LYS A 138 2.87 1.34 -10.78
C LYS A 138 4.26 1.60 -10.20
N PHE A 139 4.60 2.87 -9.97
CA PHE A 139 5.89 3.25 -9.38
C PHE A 139 6.03 2.71 -7.94
N GLN A 140 5.01 2.87 -7.10
CA GLN A 140 5.00 2.33 -5.74
C GLN A 140 5.17 0.81 -5.72
N HIS A 141 4.46 0.11 -6.60
CA HIS A 141 4.61 -1.34 -6.74
C HIS A 141 6.03 -1.75 -7.16
N LEU A 142 6.60 -1.07 -8.16
CA LEU A 142 7.98 -1.33 -8.61
C LEU A 142 9.00 -1.07 -7.50
N MET A 143 8.82 0.00 -6.72
CA MET A 143 9.69 0.31 -5.58
C MET A 143 9.63 -0.75 -4.50
N SER A 144 8.42 -1.24 -4.16
CA SER A 144 8.25 -2.34 -3.20
C SER A 144 8.95 -3.61 -3.68
N VAL A 145 8.72 -4.03 -4.92
CA VAL A 145 9.39 -5.21 -5.50
C VAL A 145 10.92 -5.05 -5.50
N SER A 146 11.42 -3.87 -5.88
CA SER A 146 12.86 -3.60 -5.90
C SER A 146 13.48 -3.66 -4.50
N LEU A 147 12.77 -3.16 -3.48
CA LEU A 147 13.22 -3.22 -2.08
C LEU A 147 13.33 -4.68 -1.61
N HIS A 148 12.33 -5.51 -1.88
CA HIS A 148 12.37 -6.93 -1.54
C HIS A 148 13.55 -7.64 -2.22
N GLN A 149 13.75 -7.41 -3.53
CA GLN A 149 14.88 -7.97 -4.26
C GLN A 149 16.25 -7.53 -3.73
N MET A 150 16.38 -6.27 -3.29
CA MET A 150 17.60 -5.79 -2.65
C MET A 150 17.87 -6.52 -1.34
N ILE A 151 16.85 -6.71 -0.49
CA ILE A 151 16.99 -7.41 0.79
C ILE A 151 17.32 -8.90 0.55
N GLU A 152 16.65 -9.57 -0.39
CA GLU A 152 17.00 -10.94 -0.78
C GLU A 152 18.44 -11.05 -1.29
N THR A 153 18.89 -10.06 -2.07
CA THR A 153 20.27 -10.04 -2.56
C THR A 153 21.25 -9.89 -1.40
N LEU A 154 20.96 -9.03 -0.41
CA LEU A 154 21.78 -8.90 0.80
C LEU A 154 21.79 -10.22 1.60
N ALA A 155 20.65 -10.90 1.76
CA ALA A 155 20.58 -12.20 2.39
C ALA A 155 21.45 -13.24 1.66
N ASN A 156 21.43 -13.25 0.33
CA ASN A 156 22.25 -14.15 -0.48
C ASN A 156 23.77 -13.87 -0.32
N VAL A 157 24.17 -12.61 -0.13
CA VAL A 157 25.58 -12.27 0.18
C VAL A 157 26.02 -12.87 1.53
N ILE A 158 25.13 -12.89 2.51
CA ILE A 158 25.40 -13.52 3.82
C ILE A 158 25.55 -15.05 3.63
N VAL A 159 24.63 -15.68 2.89
CA VAL A 159 24.69 -17.11 2.57
C VAL A 159 25.96 -17.51 1.85
N ALA A 160 26.43 -16.67 0.91
CA ALA A 160 27.70 -16.93 0.20
C ALA A 160 28.93 -16.93 1.14
N ARG A 161 28.86 -16.21 2.27
CA ARG A 161 29.92 -16.15 3.26
C ARG A 161 29.77 -17.22 4.36
N ASP A 162 28.55 -17.49 4.78
CA ASP A 162 28.19 -18.52 5.75
C ASP A 162 27.28 -19.53 5.06
N SER A 163 27.91 -20.50 4.36
CA SER A 163 27.19 -21.51 3.55
C SER A 163 26.17 -22.34 4.35
N TYR A 164 26.23 -22.29 5.68
CA TYR A 164 25.27 -22.90 6.58
C TYR A 164 23.91 -22.17 6.58
N THR A 165 23.89 -20.87 6.31
CA THR A 165 22.67 -20.05 6.35
C THR A 165 21.80 -20.22 5.08
N ALA A 166 22.20 -21.10 4.14
CA ALA A 166 21.38 -21.42 2.98
C ALA A 166 20.01 -21.94 3.44
N GLY A 167 18.96 -21.22 3.10
CA GLY A 167 17.58 -21.52 3.47
C GLY A 167 17.17 -21.16 4.91
N HIS A 168 18.13 -21.03 5.86
CA HIS A 168 17.82 -20.65 7.25
C HIS A 168 17.05 -19.33 7.34
N GLN A 169 17.58 -18.26 6.76
CA GLN A 169 16.92 -16.94 6.83
C GLN A 169 15.49 -17.00 6.26
N LYS A 170 15.29 -17.70 5.15
CA LYS A 170 13.98 -17.84 4.53
C LYS A 170 13.01 -18.63 5.41
N ARG A 171 13.47 -19.74 6.02
CA ARG A 171 12.65 -20.52 6.94
C ARG A 171 12.30 -19.74 8.21
N VAL A 172 13.25 -18.96 8.77
CA VAL A 172 12.99 -18.06 9.90
C VAL A 172 11.97 -16.99 9.49
N ALA A 173 12.14 -16.36 8.33
CA ALA A 173 11.21 -15.34 7.83
C ALA A 173 9.79 -15.89 7.65
N ASN A 174 9.65 -17.06 7.02
CA ASN A 174 8.35 -17.72 6.82
C ASN A 174 7.66 -18.02 8.16
N LEU A 175 8.41 -18.57 9.14
CA LEU A 175 7.85 -18.87 10.46
C LEU A 175 7.51 -17.59 11.23
N ALA A 176 8.37 -16.57 11.21
CA ALA A 176 8.12 -15.30 11.88
C ALA A 176 6.88 -14.60 11.31
N SER A 177 6.69 -14.63 9.99
CA SER A 177 5.49 -14.10 9.33
C SER A 177 4.23 -14.87 9.72
N ALA A 178 4.29 -16.19 9.79
CA ALA A 178 3.16 -17.02 10.24
C ALA A 178 2.77 -16.73 11.69
N ILE A 179 3.76 -16.59 12.60
CA ILE A 179 3.53 -16.20 13.99
C ILE A 179 2.89 -14.81 14.06
N ALA A 180 3.41 -13.83 13.33
CA ALA A 180 2.90 -12.47 13.29
C ALA A 180 1.45 -12.41 12.77
N ALA A 181 1.12 -13.18 11.73
CA ALA A 181 -0.22 -13.32 11.22
C ALA A 181 -1.18 -13.93 12.26
N LYS A 182 -0.73 -14.93 13.00
CA LYS A 182 -1.51 -15.56 14.08
C LYS A 182 -1.75 -14.59 15.27
N LEU A 183 -0.83 -13.66 15.50
CA LEU A 183 -1.01 -12.57 16.46
C LEU A 183 -1.92 -11.44 15.92
N ASN A 184 -2.46 -11.56 14.71
CA ASN A 184 -3.28 -10.57 14.02
C ASN A 184 -2.59 -9.20 13.84
N LEU A 185 -1.28 -9.20 13.62
CA LEU A 185 -0.55 -7.96 13.33
C LEU A 185 -0.93 -7.42 11.94
N PRO A 186 -0.85 -6.08 11.74
CA PRO A 186 -1.12 -5.48 10.44
C PRO A 186 -0.17 -6.01 9.35
N LEU A 187 -0.65 -6.15 8.11
CA LEU A 187 0.15 -6.65 6.98
C LEU A 187 1.48 -5.91 6.82
N HIS A 188 1.46 -4.59 6.98
CA HIS A 188 2.67 -3.78 6.95
C HIS A 188 3.70 -4.19 8.03
N THR A 189 3.27 -4.52 9.25
CA THR A 189 4.16 -4.99 10.32
C THR A 189 4.70 -6.38 9.99
N ILE A 190 3.86 -7.29 9.46
CA ILE A 190 4.27 -8.63 9.03
C ILE A 190 5.37 -8.54 7.97
N GLU A 191 5.23 -7.66 6.98
CA GLU A 191 6.22 -7.40 5.94
C GLU A 191 7.56 -6.94 6.54
N GLY A 192 7.53 -6.04 7.53
CA GLY A 192 8.73 -5.59 8.25
C GLY A 192 9.42 -6.71 9.03
N ILE A 193 8.66 -7.62 9.65
CA ILE A 193 9.17 -8.80 10.33
C ILE A 193 9.85 -9.75 9.34
N GLU A 194 9.18 -10.04 8.23
CA GLU A 194 9.71 -10.90 7.16
C GLU A 194 11.06 -10.39 6.65
N LEU A 195 11.10 -9.13 6.25
CA LEU A 195 12.32 -8.51 5.72
C LEU A 195 13.43 -8.45 6.76
N SER A 196 13.10 -8.18 8.02
CA SER A 196 14.08 -8.21 9.12
C SER A 196 14.64 -9.61 9.35
N ALA A 197 13.77 -10.62 9.31
CA ALA A 197 14.16 -12.02 9.49
C ALA A 197 15.07 -12.52 8.35
N LEU A 198 14.84 -12.08 7.11
CA LEU A 198 15.71 -12.41 5.97
C LEU A 198 17.15 -11.93 6.15
N ILE A 199 17.35 -10.81 6.84
CA ILE A 199 18.68 -10.19 7.00
C ILE A 199 19.11 -10.05 8.45
N HIS A 200 18.46 -10.73 9.42
CA HIS A 200 18.76 -10.59 10.86
C HIS A 200 20.26 -10.83 11.18
N ASP A 201 20.88 -11.66 10.41
CA ASP A 201 22.28 -12.07 10.53
C ASP A 201 23.26 -11.26 9.65
N ILE A 202 22.84 -10.13 9.03
CA ILE A 202 23.68 -9.36 8.09
C ILE A 202 25.05 -8.96 8.69
N GLY A 203 25.09 -8.72 9.98
CA GLY A 203 26.33 -8.37 10.66
C GLY A 203 27.37 -9.49 10.75
N LYS A 204 27.02 -10.74 10.44
CA LYS A 204 27.99 -11.86 10.34
C LYS A 204 29.01 -11.64 9.22
N ILE A 205 28.76 -10.70 8.29
CA ILE A 205 29.75 -10.29 7.29
C ILE A 205 31.08 -9.83 7.89
N ALA A 206 31.08 -9.28 9.10
CA ALA A 206 32.28 -8.83 9.81
C ALA A 206 32.95 -9.93 10.66
N VAL A 207 32.31 -11.10 10.80
CA VAL A 207 32.86 -12.21 11.56
C VAL A 207 33.84 -13.00 10.67
N PRO A 208 35.06 -13.33 11.15
CA PRO A 208 36.01 -14.16 10.42
C PRO A 208 35.39 -15.53 10.06
N ALA A 209 35.64 -16.00 8.84
CA ALA A 209 35.08 -17.27 8.36
C ALA A 209 35.53 -18.46 9.24
N GLU A 210 36.74 -18.41 9.76
CA GLU A 210 37.31 -19.42 10.64
C GLU A 210 36.51 -19.60 11.94
N ILE A 211 35.85 -18.52 12.41
CA ILE A 211 34.96 -18.56 13.58
C ILE A 211 33.61 -19.15 13.20
N LEU A 212 33.05 -18.74 12.06
CA LEU A 212 31.76 -19.21 11.60
C LEU A 212 31.75 -20.71 11.28
N THR A 213 32.85 -21.23 10.71
CA THR A 213 33.00 -22.62 10.30
C THR A 213 33.73 -23.52 11.30
N LYS A 214 34.07 -23.00 12.50
CA LYS A 214 34.84 -23.73 13.49
C LYS A 214 34.13 -24.97 14.01
N PRO A 215 34.71 -26.20 13.86
CA PRO A 215 34.05 -27.44 14.25
C PRO A 215 34.05 -27.68 15.78
N SER A 216 34.80 -26.93 16.54
CA SER A 216 34.89 -27.03 18.01
C SER A 216 34.10 -25.90 18.70
N LYS A 217 33.91 -26.01 20.01
CA LYS A 217 33.32 -24.94 20.81
C LYS A 217 34.14 -23.65 20.67
N LEU A 218 33.44 -22.54 20.51
CA LEU A 218 34.05 -21.21 20.49
C LEU A 218 34.60 -20.84 21.88
N SER A 219 35.77 -20.21 21.94
CA SER A 219 36.27 -19.58 23.14
C SER A 219 35.40 -18.38 23.53
N SER A 220 35.53 -17.87 24.74
CA SER A 220 34.76 -16.69 25.19
C SER A 220 35.00 -15.46 24.31
N PHE A 221 36.23 -15.28 23.81
CA PHE A 221 36.60 -14.20 22.90
C PHE A 221 35.90 -14.36 21.51
N GLU A 222 35.99 -15.56 20.93
CA GLU A 222 35.33 -15.86 19.64
C GLU A 222 33.79 -15.73 19.74
N LEU A 223 33.21 -16.16 20.86
CA LEU A 223 31.78 -15.99 21.12
C LEU A 223 31.39 -14.50 21.23
N ALA A 224 32.24 -13.69 21.88
CA ALA A 224 32.01 -12.24 21.94
C ALA A 224 32.07 -11.59 20.53
N MET A 225 33.05 -12.02 19.71
CA MET A 225 33.11 -11.57 18.31
C MET A 225 31.87 -11.99 17.52
N LEU A 226 31.42 -13.22 17.68
CA LEU A 226 30.18 -13.69 17.01
C LEU A 226 28.96 -12.88 17.49
N ARG A 227 28.80 -12.68 18.80
CA ARG A 227 27.67 -11.91 19.35
C ARG A 227 27.62 -10.47 18.88
N ASN A 228 28.78 -9.90 18.48
CA ASN A 228 28.83 -8.54 17.97
C ASN A 228 28.13 -8.36 16.60
N HIS A 229 27.70 -9.45 15.92
CA HIS A 229 27.00 -9.34 14.63
C HIS A 229 25.73 -8.50 14.74
N VAL A 230 25.01 -8.54 15.87
CA VAL A 230 23.78 -7.73 16.04
C VAL A 230 24.10 -6.22 16.02
N GLN A 231 25.20 -5.81 16.68
CA GLN A 231 25.64 -4.41 16.65
C GLN A 231 26.14 -4.01 15.26
N THR A 232 26.91 -4.88 14.61
CA THR A 232 27.38 -4.65 13.23
C THR A 232 26.20 -4.54 12.26
N GLY A 233 25.20 -5.41 12.37
CA GLY A 233 23.99 -5.35 11.57
C GLY A 233 23.23 -4.04 11.75
N TYR A 234 23.08 -3.60 13.01
CA TYR A 234 22.51 -2.30 13.32
C TYR A 234 23.31 -1.15 12.66
N ASP A 235 24.63 -1.17 12.78
CA ASP A 235 25.49 -0.11 12.24
C ASP A 235 25.45 -0.04 10.70
N ILE A 236 25.26 -1.17 10.02
CA ILE A 236 25.06 -1.23 8.56
C ILE A 236 23.74 -0.56 8.17
N LEU A 237 22.67 -0.79 8.93
CA LEU A 237 21.30 -0.43 8.51
C LEU A 237 20.79 0.88 9.11
N LYS A 238 21.34 1.38 10.21
CA LYS A 238 20.81 2.53 10.98
C LYS A 238 20.65 3.83 10.19
N ASN A 239 21.40 4.01 9.11
CA ASN A 239 21.36 5.20 8.27
C ASN A 239 20.48 5.01 7.01
N MET A 240 19.91 3.82 6.82
CA MET A 240 18.98 3.55 5.72
C MET A 240 17.56 3.90 6.13
N HIS A 241 16.81 4.49 5.19
CA HIS A 241 15.41 4.87 5.43
C HIS A 241 14.50 3.76 4.91
N PHE A 242 14.11 2.87 5.79
CA PHE A 242 13.08 1.87 5.54
C PHE A 242 11.75 2.31 6.15
N PRO A 243 10.60 1.83 5.64
CA PRO A 243 9.32 2.03 6.31
C PRO A 243 9.24 1.41 7.71
N TRP A 244 10.11 0.47 8.01
CA TRP A 244 10.22 -0.26 9.27
C TRP A 244 11.57 0.02 9.95
N ASN A 245 11.62 -0.20 11.25
CA ASN A 245 12.87 -0.03 12.01
C ASN A 245 13.74 -1.30 11.99
N LEU A 246 14.14 -1.74 10.77
CA LEU A 246 14.91 -2.98 10.58
C LEU A 246 16.18 -3.02 11.43
N ALA A 247 16.88 -1.89 11.54
CA ALA A 247 18.11 -1.81 12.33
C ALA A 247 17.87 -2.17 13.80
N GLN A 248 16.82 -1.63 14.42
CA GLN A 248 16.48 -1.91 15.82
C GLN A 248 16.05 -3.36 16.03
N ILE A 249 15.25 -3.90 15.12
CA ILE A 249 14.79 -5.29 15.14
C ILE A 249 16.00 -6.23 15.11
N ILE A 250 16.95 -5.98 14.19
CA ILE A 250 18.18 -6.78 14.07
C ILE A 250 19.07 -6.64 15.30
N LEU A 251 19.14 -5.45 15.92
CA LEU A 251 19.92 -5.29 17.15
C LEU A 251 19.37 -6.14 18.30
N GLU A 252 18.05 -6.33 18.37
CA GLU A 252 17.36 -6.89 19.54
C GLU A 252 16.95 -8.37 19.41
N HIS A 253 17.10 -9.01 18.24
CA HIS A 253 16.58 -10.37 18.02
C HIS A 253 17.23 -11.45 18.90
N HIS A 254 18.36 -11.17 19.51
CA HIS A 254 19.00 -12.03 20.53
C HIS A 254 18.80 -11.56 21.97
N GLU A 255 17.99 -10.52 22.21
CA GLU A 255 17.54 -10.20 23.55
C GLU A 255 16.59 -11.28 24.08
N ARG A 256 16.47 -11.39 25.41
CA ARG A 256 15.59 -12.34 26.08
C ARG A 256 14.77 -11.60 27.14
N VAL A 257 13.52 -12.03 27.33
CA VAL A 257 12.51 -11.30 28.14
C VAL A 257 12.99 -11.10 29.60
N ASP A 258 13.82 -12.02 30.10
CA ASP A 258 14.42 -11.93 31.45
C ASP A 258 15.65 -11.00 31.52
N GLY A 259 16.15 -10.53 30.37
CA GLY A 259 17.36 -9.69 30.28
C GLY A 259 18.67 -10.47 30.20
N SER A 260 18.63 -11.79 30.05
CA SER A 260 19.85 -12.62 29.85
C SER A 260 20.39 -12.56 28.41
N GLY A 261 19.68 -11.88 27.50
CA GLY A 261 20.06 -11.71 26.12
C GLY A 261 21.18 -10.70 25.89
N TYR A 262 21.44 -10.37 24.64
CA TYR A 262 22.45 -9.40 24.23
C TYR A 262 21.96 -8.59 23.01
N PRO A 263 22.52 -7.38 22.75
CA PRO A 263 23.73 -6.80 23.34
C PRO A 263 23.47 -5.94 24.59
N LYS A 264 22.21 -5.52 24.84
CA LYS A 264 21.89 -4.53 25.90
C LYS A 264 21.33 -5.17 27.18
N GLY A 265 20.87 -6.43 27.12
CA GLY A 265 20.18 -7.08 28.22
C GLY A 265 18.80 -6.45 28.50
N LEU A 266 18.07 -6.11 27.44
CA LEU A 266 16.74 -5.55 27.54
C LEU A 266 15.75 -6.55 28.15
N LYS A 267 14.70 -6.05 28.82
CA LYS A 267 13.70 -6.89 29.51
C LYS A 267 12.28 -6.61 29.01
N GLY A 268 11.51 -7.68 28.90
CA GLY A 268 10.08 -7.60 28.61
C GLY A 268 9.74 -6.71 27.42
N ASP A 269 8.84 -5.75 27.63
CA ASP A 269 8.38 -4.82 26.59
C ASP A 269 9.40 -3.76 26.16
N SER A 270 10.58 -3.71 26.78
CA SER A 270 11.68 -2.89 26.27
C SER A 270 12.31 -3.47 24.99
N ILE A 271 12.04 -4.75 24.67
CA ILE A 271 12.40 -5.41 23.41
C ILE A 271 11.26 -5.18 22.43
N CYS A 272 11.53 -4.71 21.22
CA CYS A 272 10.47 -4.52 20.22
C CYS A 272 9.77 -5.85 19.89
N GLU A 273 8.46 -5.79 19.61
CA GLU A 273 7.62 -6.99 19.40
C GLU A 273 8.13 -7.83 18.23
N GLU A 274 8.57 -7.18 17.17
CA GLU A 274 9.09 -7.83 15.97
C GLU A 274 10.37 -8.65 16.28
N ALA A 275 11.26 -8.12 17.13
CA ALA A 275 12.46 -8.85 17.55
C ALA A 275 12.11 -10.04 18.45
N ARG A 276 11.11 -9.93 19.32
CA ARG A 276 10.61 -11.06 20.13
C ARG A 276 10.06 -12.19 19.28
N ILE A 277 9.38 -11.85 18.16
CA ILE A 277 8.85 -12.82 17.18
C ILE A 277 10.01 -13.52 16.46
N ILE A 278 10.99 -12.77 15.95
CA ILE A 278 12.15 -13.32 15.26
C ILE A 278 12.97 -14.20 16.20
N ALA A 279 13.12 -13.80 17.47
CA ALA A 279 13.85 -14.59 18.49
C ALA A 279 13.27 -15.99 18.70
N VAL A 280 11.94 -16.14 18.66
CA VAL A 280 11.28 -17.46 18.76
C VAL A 280 11.45 -18.23 17.46
N ALA A 281 11.22 -17.60 16.30
CA ALA A 281 11.32 -18.24 15.00
C ALA A 281 12.75 -18.76 14.72
N ASP A 282 13.77 -17.96 15.04
CA ASP A 282 15.18 -18.33 14.89
C ASP A 282 15.54 -19.53 15.76
N VAL A 283 15.12 -19.55 17.02
CA VAL A 283 15.42 -20.68 17.93
C VAL A 283 14.72 -21.96 17.48
N VAL A 284 13.46 -21.87 17.05
CA VAL A 284 12.71 -23.03 16.57
C VAL A 284 13.36 -23.59 15.31
N GLU A 285 13.69 -22.77 14.34
CA GLU A 285 14.41 -23.19 13.14
C GLU A 285 15.77 -23.77 13.48
N ALA A 286 16.52 -23.10 14.32
CA ALA A 286 17.86 -23.51 14.70
C ALA A 286 17.92 -24.89 15.40
N ILE A 287 16.89 -25.27 16.15
CA ILE A 287 16.81 -26.56 16.82
C ILE A 287 16.31 -27.66 15.88
N SER A 288 15.36 -27.32 15.02
CA SER A 288 14.69 -28.26 14.13
C SER A 288 15.45 -28.56 12.83
N SER A 289 16.48 -27.76 12.48
CA SER A 289 17.27 -27.95 11.25
C SER A 289 18.66 -28.56 11.53
N ASP A 290 19.17 -29.31 10.53
CA ASP A 290 20.53 -29.86 10.58
C ASP A 290 21.55 -28.71 10.55
N ARG A 291 22.61 -28.83 11.37
CA ARG A 291 23.76 -27.91 11.36
C ARG A 291 25.04 -28.69 11.06
N PRO A 292 26.08 -28.09 10.44
CA PRO A 292 27.31 -28.80 10.09
C PRO A 292 27.93 -29.60 11.22
N TYR A 293 27.69 -29.15 12.45
CA TYR A 293 28.27 -29.75 13.67
C TYR A 293 27.25 -30.41 14.59
N ARG A 294 25.94 -30.39 14.20
CA ARG A 294 24.86 -30.93 15.02
C ARG A 294 23.68 -31.33 14.16
N LYS A 295 23.29 -32.59 14.24
CA LYS A 295 22.03 -33.06 13.64
C LYS A 295 20.83 -32.33 14.28
N SER A 296 19.80 -32.15 13.49
CA SER A 296 18.48 -31.69 13.96
C SER A 296 18.03 -32.49 15.17
N LYS A 297 17.41 -31.82 16.13
CA LYS A 297 16.71 -32.52 17.23
C LYS A 297 15.23 -32.74 16.93
N GLY A 298 14.77 -32.28 15.77
CA GLY A 298 13.37 -32.33 15.34
C GLY A 298 12.55 -31.16 15.88
N ILE A 299 11.36 -31.03 15.31
CA ILE A 299 10.44 -29.95 15.63
C ILE A 299 9.88 -30.06 17.05
N GLU A 300 9.63 -31.31 17.53
CA GLU A 300 9.10 -31.54 18.88
C GLU A 300 10.05 -31.00 19.94
N ALA A 301 11.36 -31.21 19.80
CA ALA A 301 12.37 -30.68 20.73
C ALA A 301 12.47 -29.15 20.66
N ALA A 302 12.23 -28.56 19.50
CA ALA A 302 12.22 -27.09 19.35
C ALA A 302 11.00 -26.49 20.05
N LEU A 303 9.81 -27.09 19.87
CA LEU A 303 8.57 -26.65 20.52
C LEU A 303 8.62 -26.85 22.05
N GLU A 304 9.26 -27.93 22.52
CA GLU A 304 9.48 -28.17 23.96
C GLU A 304 10.40 -27.08 24.55
N GLU A 305 11.50 -26.71 23.90
CA GLU A 305 12.41 -25.66 24.33
C GLU A 305 11.69 -24.31 24.53
N ILE A 306 10.90 -23.86 23.54
CA ILE A 306 10.19 -22.59 23.66
C ILE A 306 9.06 -22.65 24.71
N THR A 307 8.43 -23.83 24.87
CA THR A 307 7.37 -24.05 25.88
C THR A 307 7.94 -24.01 27.31
N MET A 308 9.08 -24.66 27.55
CA MET A 308 9.73 -24.67 28.86
C MET A 308 10.23 -23.28 29.29
N ASN A 309 10.60 -22.46 28.31
CA ASN A 309 11.14 -21.10 28.53
C ASN A 309 10.10 -19.99 28.25
N ARG A 310 8.83 -20.35 28.14
CA ARG A 310 7.70 -19.43 27.90
C ARG A 310 7.57 -18.44 29.08
N GLY A 311 7.54 -17.13 28.78
CA GLY A 311 7.49 -16.07 29.79
C GLY A 311 8.78 -15.89 30.59
N ILE A 312 9.85 -16.68 30.31
CA ILE A 312 11.18 -16.57 30.93
C ILE A 312 12.15 -16.00 29.91
N LEU A 313 12.48 -16.76 28.87
CA LEU A 313 13.38 -16.31 27.79
C LEU A 313 12.60 -15.73 26.61
N TYR A 314 11.38 -16.22 26.36
CA TYR A 314 10.57 -15.87 25.22
C TYR A 314 9.24 -15.26 25.65
N ASP A 315 8.71 -14.32 24.86
CA ASP A 315 7.39 -13.73 25.04
C ASP A 315 6.32 -14.82 25.01
N ASP A 316 5.45 -14.84 26.01
CA ASP A 316 4.43 -15.89 26.18
C ASP A 316 3.38 -15.87 25.05
N ARG A 317 2.97 -14.70 24.56
CA ARG A 317 2.04 -14.57 23.43
C ARG A 317 2.65 -15.07 22.12
N VAL A 318 3.94 -14.79 21.92
CA VAL A 318 4.66 -15.23 20.72
C VAL A 318 4.85 -16.75 20.72
N VAL A 319 5.17 -17.33 21.88
CA VAL A 319 5.27 -18.79 22.04
C VAL A 319 3.92 -19.46 21.78
N ASP A 320 2.84 -18.95 22.38
CA ASP A 320 1.49 -19.48 22.18
C ASP A 320 1.09 -19.44 20.69
N ALA A 321 1.31 -18.33 20.01
CA ALA A 321 1.07 -18.20 18.59
C ALA A 321 1.90 -19.19 17.74
N CYS A 322 3.19 -19.36 18.06
CA CYS A 322 4.05 -20.33 17.39
C CYS A 322 3.53 -21.77 17.55
N LEU A 323 3.11 -22.15 18.76
CA LEU A 323 2.53 -23.48 19.01
C LEU A 323 1.26 -23.72 18.19
N VAL A 324 0.39 -22.72 18.05
CA VAL A 324 -0.83 -22.79 17.23
C VAL A 324 -0.47 -22.95 15.76
N VAL A 325 0.49 -22.20 15.24
CA VAL A 325 0.98 -22.27 13.85
C VAL A 325 1.39 -23.72 13.48
N PHE A 326 2.10 -24.41 14.37
CA PHE A 326 2.49 -25.82 14.10
C PHE A 326 1.36 -26.82 14.34
N LYS A 327 0.55 -26.65 15.39
CA LYS A 327 -0.45 -27.66 15.79
C LYS A 327 -1.75 -27.57 15.02
N GLU A 328 -2.20 -26.36 14.71
CA GLU A 328 -3.51 -26.10 14.08
C GLU A 328 -3.40 -25.75 12.62
N ASP A 329 -2.41 -24.92 12.25
CA ASP A 329 -2.23 -24.50 10.85
C ASP A 329 -1.32 -25.44 10.06
N HIS A 330 -0.78 -26.50 10.69
CA HIS A 330 0.07 -27.54 10.08
C HIS A 330 1.28 -26.94 9.32
N PHE A 331 1.91 -25.93 9.91
CA PHE A 331 3.08 -25.29 9.31
C PHE A 331 4.23 -26.29 9.18
N GLU A 332 4.83 -26.35 8.02
CA GLU A 332 6.02 -27.13 7.74
C GLU A 332 7.10 -26.24 7.12
N PHE A 333 8.35 -26.48 7.50
CA PHE A 333 9.48 -25.81 6.84
C PHE A 333 9.65 -26.34 5.43
N GLU A 334 9.72 -25.42 4.46
CA GLU A 334 10.04 -25.78 3.09
C GLU A 334 11.42 -26.44 3.00
N HIS A 335 11.51 -27.55 2.28
CA HIS A 335 12.77 -28.17 1.89
C HIS A 335 13.39 -27.31 0.77
N ILE A 336 14.32 -26.41 1.13
CA ILE A 336 15.02 -25.53 0.20
C ILE A 336 16.39 -26.10 -0.09
#